data_6d53860945bbc04586ba54e3839af363
#
_entry.id   6d53860945bbc04586ba54e3839af363
#
_cell.length_a   1.000
_cell.length_b   1.000
_cell.length_c   1.000
_cell.angle_alpha   90.00
_cell.angle_beta   90.00
_cell.angle_gamma   90.00
#
_symmetry.space_group_name_H-M   'P 1'
#
loop_
_entity.id
_entity.type
_entity.pdbx_description
1 polymer ?
#
loop_
_entity_poly.entity_id
_entity_poly.type
_entity_poly.pdbx_seq_one_letter_code
_entity_poly.pdbx_strand_id
1 'polypeptide(L)'
;MPSMAAHNRSALLLTLVVLLPPFGVFSASVEAAETRELILAAYSVPKEAYERHIIPAFQKHWKQKTGQEVRVRSSYGASGAQARAIIGGFDADVAVLSLEGDIDQIVKAGLIAHDWRKAPHGGMISASVVALGVRKGNPKGITGWEDAARPGVEVLYPNPKTSGGAMWDVIAIYGAGLKLAQQPAAGKPAAPEVAEAQAIDLLTRIQRNVRIMDKSGRESVTTFERGVGDVIVTYENELLPRVKNQRPYEIIVPPQTVWIENPAAVVDKYADRHKVTDVAEAFVAFLHGPEAQAAFLELGFRPLDSAAASSPVTKFPQPTQLFTIAELGGWDQISTKLFGAQGLWTKVVEDLAKK
;
A
#
# COMPACT_ATOMS: atom_id res chain seq x y z
N MET A 1 -53.31 -58.19 -86.24
CA MET A 1 -52.78 -57.60 -87.53
C MET A 1 -52.83 -56.08 -87.38
N PRO A 2 -51.91 -55.29 -87.87
CA PRO A 2 -50.43 -55.37 -87.81
C PRO A 2 -49.88 -54.23 -87.00
N SER A 3 -48.73 -54.37 -86.38
CA SER A 3 -47.41 -53.98 -86.86
C SER A 3 -47.21 -52.47 -87.11
N MET A 4 -46.32 -51.85 -86.34
CA MET A 4 -45.15 -51.08 -86.84
C MET A 4 -44.48 -50.34 -85.68
N ALA A 5 -43.37 -50.73 -85.44
CA ALA A 5 -42.02 -50.24 -85.79
C ALA A 5 -41.52 -49.07 -84.90
N ALA A 6 -40.47 -49.38 -84.26
CA ALA A 6 -39.64 -48.51 -83.47
C ALA A 6 -38.89 -47.45 -84.29
N HIS A 7 -38.71 -46.27 -83.69
CA HIS A 7 -37.59 -45.39 -84.04
C HIS A 7 -36.86 -44.97 -82.84
N ASN A 8 -35.66 -45.48 -82.75
CA ASN A 8 -34.62 -45.16 -81.77
C ASN A 8 -34.05 -43.79 -82.08
N ARG A 9 -34.14 -42.83 -81.13
CA ARG A 9 -33.33 -41.61 -81.13
C ARG A 9 -32.53 -41.52 -79.87
N SER A 10 -31.28 -41.86 -80.00
CA SER A 10 -30.25 -41.70 -78.95
C SER A 10 -30.00 -40.21 -78.76
N ALA A 11 -30.37 -39.65 -77.60
CA ALA A 11 -29.98 -38.34 -77.20
C ALA A 11 -28.70 -38.46 -76.36
N LEU A 12 -27.62 -37.90 -76.83
CA LEU A 12 -26.31 -37.78 -76.19
C LEU A 12 -26.42 -36.67 -75.11
N LEU A 13 -26.48 -37.06 -73.78
CA LEU A 13 -26.36 -36.14 -72.70
C LEU A 13 -24.86 -35.83 -72.46
N LEU A 14 -24.44 -34.62 -72.78
CA LEU A 14 -23.13 -34.04 -72.41
C LEU A 14 -23.20 -33.63 -71.01
N THR A 15 -22.57 -34.39 -70.09
CA THR A 15 -22.43 -34.05 -68.63
C THR A 15 -21.28 -33.06 -68.53
N LEU A 16 -21.58 -31.79 -68.25
CA LEU A 16 -20.60 -30.75 -67.97
C LEU A 16 -20.17 -30.90 -66.53
N VAL A 17 -18.95 -31.47 -66.25
CA VAL A 17 -18.35 -31.52 -65.01
C VAL A 17 -17.72 -30.17 -64.68
N VAL A 18 -18.36 -29.34 -63.82
CA VAL A 18 -17.78 -28.10 -63.28
C VAL A 18 -16.87 -28.47 -62.13
N LEU A 19 -15.56 -28.45 -62.37
CA LEU A 19 -14.55 -28.54 -61.32
C LEU A 19 -14.53 -27.20 -60.54
N LEU A 20 -15.16 -27.18 -59.36
CA LEU A 20 -14.97 -26.10 -58.37
C LEU A 20 -13.61 -26.33 -57.68
N PRO A 21 -12.76 -25.30 -57.55
CA PRO A 21 -11.53 -25.44 -56.76
C PRO A 21 -11.88 -25.65 -55.28
N PRO A 22 -11.10 -26.44 -54.54
CA PRO A 22 -11.33 -26.61 -53.09
C PRO A 22 -11.10 -25.26 -52.41
N PHE A 23 -12.15 -24.67 -51.85
CA PHE A 23 -12.05 -23.61 -50.90
C PHE A 23 -11.29 -24.16 -49.71
N GLY A 24 -9.98 -23.86 -49.62
CA GLY A 24 -9.18 -24.06 -48.43
C GLY A 24 -9.78 -23.23 -47.30
N VAL A 25 -10.44 -23.89 -46.36
CA VAL A 25 -10.82 -23.29 -45.09
C VAL A 25 -9.51 -23.05 -44.33
N PHE A 26 -8.97 -21.84 -44.44
CA PHE A 26 -7.97 -21.36 -43.54
C PHE A 26 -8.66 -21.26 -42.15
N SER A 27 -8.61 -22.35 -41.38
CA SER A 27 -8.81 -22.29 -39.93
C SER A 27 -7.64 -21.50 -39.39
N ALA A 28 -7.77 -20.19 -39.24
CA ALA A 28 -6.93 -19.44 -38.36
C ALA A 28 -7.21 -19.98 -36.96
N SER A 29 -6.33 -20.85 -36.45
CA SER A 29 -6.27 -21.16 -35.04
C SER A 29 -6.06 -19.84 -34.32
N VAL A 30 -7.11 -19.32 -33.69
CA VAL A 30 -6.98 -18.29 -32.68
C VAL A 30 -6.23 -18.99 -31.54
N GLU A 31 -4.91 -18.87 -31.57
CA GLU A 31 -4.08 -19.24 -30.43
C GLU A 31 -4.62 -18.44 -29.27
N ALA A 32 -5.23 -19.10 -28.30
CA ALA A 32 -5.75 -18.47 -27.11
C ALA A 32 -4.55 -17.75 -26.48
N ALA A 33 -4.58 -16.42 -26.48
CA ALA A 33 -3.51 -15.61 -25.93
C ALA A 33 -3.24 -16.11 -24.49
N GLU A 34 -2.03 -16.59 -24.27
CA GLU A 34 -1.63 -17.13 -22.97
C GLU A 34 -1.87 -16.06 -21.90
N THR A 35 -2.67 -16.39 -20.89
CA THR A 35 -2.97 -15.46 -19.79
C THR A 35 -1.70 -15.24 -19.00
N ARG A 36 -1.19 -14.02 -18.98
CA ARG A 36 0.01 -13.66 -18.24
C ARG A 36 -0.31 -13.51 -16.76
N GLU A 37 0.58 -13.95 -15.89
CA GLU A 37 0.42 -13.80 -14.43
C GLU A 37 1.38 -12.76 -13.89
N LEU A 38 0.86 -11.77 -13.15
CA LEU A 38 1.62 -10.76 -12.41
C LEU A 38 1.53 -11.07 -10.91
N ILE A 39 2.66 -11.15 -10.22
CA ILE A 39 2.72 -11.42 -8.78
C ILE A 39 2.96 -10.11 -8.03
N LEU A 40 1.98 -9.72 -7.21
CA LEU A 40 2.01 -8.50 -6.41
C LEU A 40 2.30 -8.84 -4.95
N ALA A 41 3.38 -8.29 -4.39
CA ALA A 41 3.62 -8.25 -2.95
C ALA A 41 3.26 -6.88 -2.40
N ALA A 42 2.22 -6.81 -1.56
CA ALA A 42 1.78 -5.54 -0.99
C ALA A 42 1.71 -5.58 0.54
N TYR A 43 1.87 -4.41 1.17
CA TYR A 43 1.56 -4.32 2.59
C TYR A 43 0.05 -4.41 2.83
N SER A 44 -0.35 -4.73 4.08
CA SER A 44 -1.72 -5.19 4.34
C SER A 44 -2.80 -4.10 4.27
N VAL A 45 -2.43 -2.83 4.47
CA VAL A 45 -3.37 -1.71 4.61
C VAL A 45 -4.19 -1.46 3.33
N PRO A 46 -3.60 -1.38 2.11
CA PRO A 46 -4.34 -1.07 0.90
C PRO A 46 -5.06 -2.27 0.25
N LYS A 47 -5.14 -3.41 0.93
CA LYS A 47 -5.71 -4.65 0.36
C LYS A 47 -7.05 -4.41 -0.34
N GLU A 48 -7.97 -3.71 0.31
CA GLU A 48 -9.30 -3.45 -0.25
C GLU A 48 -9.25 -2.57 -1.49
N ALA A 49 -8.33 -1.60 -1.56
CA ALA A 49 -8.13 -0.77 -2.75
C ALA A 49 -7.68 -1.63 -3.93
N TYR A 50 -6.72 -2.52 -3.71
CA TYR A 50 -6.23 -3.41 -4.76
C TYR A 50 -7.26 -4.41 -5.21
N GLU A 51 -7.84 -5.19 -4.29
CA GLU A 51 -8.71 -6.31 -4.63
C GLU A 51 -10.03 -5.87 -5.27
N ARG A 52 -10.62 -4.77 -4.77
CA ARG A 52 -11.97 -4.36 -5.20
C ARG A 52 -11.96 -3.38 -6.36
N HIS A 53 -10.89 -2.59 -6.51
CA HIS A 53 -10.89 -1.48 -7.47
C HIS A 53 -9.71 -1.53 -8.42
N ILE A 54 -8.47 -1.51 -7.92
CA ILE A 54 -7.27 -1.28 -8.74
C ILE A 54 -6.98 -2.47 -9.65
N ILE A 55 -6.94 -3.70 -9.12
CA ILE A 55 -6.64 -4.90 -9.91
C ILE A 55 -7.68 -5.12 -11.01
N PRO A 56 -9.00 -5.10 -10.74
CA PRO A 56 -10.01 -5.24 -11.80
C PRO A 56 -9.93 -4.14 -12.87
N ALA A 57 -9.68 -2.89 -12.46
CA ALA A 57 -9.53 -1.76 -13.38
C ALA A 57 -8.28 -1.92 -14.26
N PHE A 58 -7.14 -2.31 -13.67
CA PHE A 58 -5.91 -2.57 -14.42
C PHE A 58 -6.08 -3.72 -15.43
N GLN A 59 -6.69 -4.83 -15.04
CA GLN A 59 -6.95 -5.96 -15.93
C GLN A 59 -7.78 -5.54 -17.14
N LYS A 60 -8.82 -4.75 -16.91
CA LYS A 60 -9.64 -4.17 -18.00
C LYS A 60 -8.82 -3.22 -18.88
N HIS A 61 -8.06 -2.32 -18.28
CA HIS A 61 -7.20 -1.37 -18.98
C HIS A 61 -6.16 -2.10 -19.85
N TRP A 62 -5.46 -3.10 -19.30
CA TRP A 62 -4.47 -3.89 -20.00
C TRP A 62 -5.05 -4.62 -21.18
N LYS A 63 -6.20 -5.29 -20.99
CA LYS A 63 -6.90 -5.98 -22.08
C LYS A 63 -7.34 -5.04 -23.19
N GLN A 64 -7.86 -3.86 -22.84
CA GLN A 64 -8.26 -2.85 -23.84
C GLN A 64 -7.07 -2.32 -24.63
N LYS A 65 -5.92 -2.14 -23.98
CA LYS A 65 -4.72 -1.58 -24.60
C LYS A 65 -3.95 -2.57 -25.46
N THR A 66 -3.91 -3.84 -25.05
CA THR A 66 -3.01 -4.86 -25.64
C THR A 66 -3.74 -6.03 -26.28
N GLY A 67 -5.03 -6.23 -25.99
CA GLY A 67 -5.78 -7.43 -26.33
C GLY A 67 -5.47 -8.64 -25.46
N GLN A 68 -4.49 -8.55 -24.55
CA GLN A 68 -4.04 -9.67 -23.71
C GLN A 68 -4.78 -9.70 -22.38
N GLU A 69 -4.99 -10.91 -21.86
CA GLU A 69 -5.46 -11.11 -20.48
C GLU A 69 -4.28 -11.12 -19.50
N VAL A 70 -4.49 -10.54 -18.35
CA VAL A 70 -3.54 -10.63 -17.22
C VAL A 70 -4.27 -11.08 -15.95
N ARG A 71 -3.68 -12.00 -15.24
CA ARG A 71 -4.10 -12.41 -13.90
C ARG A 71 -3.15 -11.81 -12.88
N VAL A 72 -3.67 -11.13 -11.86
CA VAL A 72 -2.86 -10.63 -10.75
C VAL A 72 -3.05 -11.56 -9.55
N ARG A 73 -1.94 -12.13 -9.07
CA ARG A 73 -1.87 -12.91 -7.85
C ARG A 73 -1.23 -12.06 -6.75
N SER A 74 -1.97 -11.77 -5.69
CA SER A 74 -1.55 -10.85 -4.65
C SER A 74 -1.19 -11.57 -3.35
N SER A 75 -0.13 -11.08 -2.69
CA SER A 75 0.24 -11.43 -1.32
C SER A 75 0.19 -10.17 -0.46
N TYR A 76 -0.51 -10.25 0.67
CA TYR A 76 -0.63 -9.14 1.62
C TYR A 76 -0.05 -9.51 2.98
N GLY A 77 0.81 -8.65 3.50
CA GLY A 77 1.46 -8.88 4.78
C GLY A 77 1.99 -7.59 5.42
N ALA A 78 2.73 -7.73 6.50
CA ALA A 78 3.46 -6.60 7.05
C ALA A 78 4.59 -6.19 6.10
N SER A 79 4.81 -4.88 5.90
CA SER A 79 5.70 -4.34 4.87
C SER A 79 7.13 -4.88 4.96
N GLY A 80 7.78 -4.77 6.13
CA GLY A 80 9.12 -5.30 6.31
C GLY A 80 9.18 -6.83 6.21
N ALA A 81 8.09 -7.55 6.51
CA ALA A 81 8.02 -8.99 6.28
C ALA A 81 7.94 -9.33 4.79
N GLN A 82 7.18 -8.54 4.00
CA GLN A 82 7.12 -8.68 2.55
C GLN A 82 8.50 -8.39 1.90
N ALA A 83 9.18 -7.32 2.32
CA ALA A 83 10.53 -7.02 1.82
C ALA A 83 11.49 -8.20 2.07
N ARG A 84 11.51 -8.74 3.30
CA ARG A 84 12.34 -9.91 3.62
C ARG A 84 11.93 -11.17 2.86
N ALA A 85 10.64 -11.39 2.62
CA ALA A 85 10.16 -12.51 1.82
C ALA A 85 10.63 -12.42 0.37
N ILE A 86 10.54 -11.23 -0.25
CA ILE A 86 11.05 -10.96 -1.60
C ILE A 86 12.56 -11.24 -1.67
N ILE A 87 13.32 -10.71 -0.71
CA ILE A 87 14.77 -10.95 -0.62
C ILE A 87 15.08 -12.43 -0.41
N GLY A 88 14.26 -13.13 0.36
CA GLY A 88 14.37 -14.57 0.63
C GLY A 88 13.87 -15.49 -0.48
N GLY A 89 13.42 -14.95 -1.63
CA GLY A 89 13.03 -15.75 -2.80
C GLY A 89 11.52 -15.80 -3.10
N PHE A 90 10.68 -15.04 -2.39
CA PHE A 90 9.31 -14.82 -2.84
C PHE A 90 9.35 -13.95 -4.10
N ASP A 91 9.09 -14.56 -5.23
CA ASP A 91 9.33 -14.03 -6.58
C ASP A 91 8.24 -13.08 -7.07
N ALA A 92 7.89 -12.09 -6.26
CA ALA A 92 6.95 -11.05 -6.64
C ALA A 92 7.52 -10.12 -7.71
N ASP A 93 6.72 -9.82 -8.74
CA ASP A 93 7.08 -8.93 -9.85
C ASP A 93 6.99 -7.45 -9.47
N VAL A 94 6.06 -7.14 -8.58
CA VAL A 94 5.84 -5.78 -8.08
C VAL A 94 5.79 -5.79 -6.55
N ALA A 95 6.54 -4.87 -5.95
CA ALA A 95 6.51 -4.58 -4.53
C ALA A 95 5.78 -3.26 -4.27
N VAL A 96 4.74 -3.29 -3.42
CA VAL A 96 4.03 -2.12 -2.92
C VAL A 96 4.14 -2.12 -1.41
N LEU A 97 5.02 -1.30 -0.89
CA LEU A 97 5.39 -1.36 0.51
C LEU A 97 5.02 -0.07 1.27
N SER A 98 5.10 -0.14 2.58
CA SER A 98 4.69 0.95 3.47
C SER A 98 5.74 2.03 3.59
N LEU A 99 7.00 1.71 3.34
CA LEU A 99 8.12 2.64 3.46
C LEU A 99 9.10 2.49 2.30
N GLU A 100 9.72 3.62 1.98
CA GLU A 100 10.86 3.72 1.07
C GLU A 100 12.01 2.79 1.50
N GLY A 101 12.36 2.76 2.78
CA GLY A 101 13.43 1.92 3.30
C GLY A 101 13.23 0.41 3.08
N ASP A 102 11.99 -0.07 2.97
CA ASP A 102 11.70 -1.48 2.64
C ASP A 102 11.99 -1.77 1.16
N ILE A 103 11.69 -0.84 0.25
CA ILE A 103 12.09 -0.95 -1.18
C ILE A 103 13.62 -0.91 -1.29
N ASP A 104 14.28 -0.02 -0.55
CA ASP A 104 15.75 0.11 -0.58
C ASP A 104 16.47 -1.15 -0.12
N GLN A 105 15.89 -1.93 0.80
CA GLN A 105 16.44 -3.23 1.16
C GLN A 105 16.41 -4.20 -0.03
N ILE A 106 15.36 -4.18 -0.84
CA ILE A 106 15.22 -5.01 -2.05
C ILE A 106 16.23 -4.54 -3.13
N VAL A 107 16.43 -3.21 -3.27
CA VAL A 107 17.50 -2.63 -4.13
C VAL A 107 18.87 -3.11 -3.68
N LYS A 108 19.19 -2.99 -2.38
CA LYS A 108 20.47 -3.42 -1.80
C LYS A 108 20.72 -4.92 -1.99
N ALA A 109 19.67 -5.73 -2.09
CA ALA A 109 19.74 -7.16 -2.40
C ALA A 109 19.95 -7.44 -3.91
N GLY A 110 20.01 -6.41 -4.77
CA GLY A 110 20.22 -6.53 -6.22
C GLY A 110 19.01 -7.12 -6.97
N LEU A 111 17.80 -6.97 -6.44
CA LEU A 111 16.56 -7.46 -7.05
C LEU A 111 15.83 -6.36 -7.83
N ILE A 112 16.05 -5.10 -7.50
CA ILE A 112 15.60 -3.91 -8.22
C ILE A 112 16.86 -3.20 -8.73
N ALA A 113 16.96 -3.04 -10.05
CA ALA A 113 18.12 -2.48 -10.72
C ALA A 113 17.88 -1.08 -11.30
N HIS A 114 16.63 -0.77 -11.68
CA HIS A 114 16.27 0.55 -12.16
C HIS A 114 16.15 1.57 -11.02
N ASP A 115 16.24 2.84 -11.35
CA ASP A 115 15.99 3.92 -10.39
C ASP A 115 14.47 4.13 -10.23
N TRP A 116 13.88 3.41 -9.29
CA TRP A 116 12.45 3.43 -9.02
C TRP A 116 11.92 4.81 -8.60
N ARG A 117 12.81 5.69 -8.08
CA ARG A 117 12.47 7.06 -7.71
C ARG A 117 12.26 7.99 -8.89
N LYS A 118 12.60 7.58 -10.12
CA LYS A 118 12.29 8.34 -11.34
C LYS A 118 10.81 8.30 -11.73
N ALA A 119 10.03 7.38 -11.16
CA ALA A 119 8.59 7.38 -11.33
C ALA A 119 7.95 8.67 -10.74
N PRO A 120 6.73 9.04 -11.15
CA PRO A 120 6.04 10.21 -10.61
C PRO A 120 6.04 10.22 -9.08
N HIS A 121 6.09 11.40 -8.48
CA HIS A 121 6.16 11.61 -7.03
C HIS A 121 7.31 10.83 -6.34
N GLY A 122 8.43 10.62 -7.02
CA GLY A 122 9.56 9.86 -6.46
C GLY A 122 9.25 8.38 -6.24
N GLY A 123 8.31 7.80 -7.01
CA GLY A 123 7.87 6.42 -6.87
C GLY A 123 6.80 6.19 -5.80
N MET A 124 6.33 7.26 -5.15
CA MET A 124 5.23 7.18 -4.18
C MET A 124 3.89 7.11 -4.90
N ILE A 125 3.00 6.22 -4.46
CA ILE A 125 1.71 5.97 -5.11
C ILE A 125 0.49 6.32 -4.24
N SER A 126 0.68 6.50 -2.96
CA SER A 126 -0.38 6.91 -2.02
C SER A 126 0.19 7.64 -0.81
N ALA A 127 -0.63 8.46 -0.16
CA ALA A 127 -0.27 9.19 1.04
C ALA A 127 -1.29 9.03 2.16
N SER A 128 -0.87 9.30 3.40
CA SER A 128 -1.71 9.30 4.59
C SER A 128 -1.08 10.16 5.69
N VAL A 129 -1.66 10.10 6.89
CA VAL A 129 -1.03 10.58 8.13
C VAL A 129 -1.24 9.54 9.23
N VAL A 130 -0.43 9.60 10.29
CA VAL A 130 -0.70 8.84 11.49
C VAL A 130 -1.84 9.50 12.27
N ALA A 131 -2.79 8.70 12.70
CA ALA A 131 -3.95 9.12 13.47
C ALA A 131 -4.17 8.21 14.69
N LEU A 132 -5.00 8.65 15.62
CA LEU A 132 -5.44 7.89 16.77
C LEU A 132 -6.88 7.44 16.56
N GLY A 133 -7.13 6.13 16.64
CA GLY A 133 -8.48 5.60 16.79
C GLY A 133 -8.82 5.48 18.27
N VAL A 134 -9.93 6.07 18.69
CA VAL A 134 -10.38 6.05 20.09
C VAL A 134 -11.74 5.40 20.21
N ARG A 135 -12.10 4.84 21.35
CA ARG A 135 -13.42 4.25 21.57
C ARG A 135 -14.53 5.26 21.36
N LYS A 136 -15.71 4.81 20.92
CA LYS A 136 -16.88 5.66 20.68
C LYS A 136 -17.21 6.50 21.92
N GLY A 137 -17.46 7.79 21.70
CA GLY A 137 -17.72 8.75 22.77
C GLY A 137 -16.44 9.15 23.53
N ASN A 138 -15.28 8.73 23.10
CA ASN A 138 -13.97 9.10 23.63
C ASN A 138 -13.91 9.10 25.19
N PRO A 139 -14.20 7.97 25.87
CA PRO A 139 -14.37 7.93 27.33
C PRO A 139 -13.10 8.30 28.11
N LYS A 140 -11.92 8.23 27.47
CA LYS A 140 -10.64 8.65 28.05
C LYS A 140 -10.29 10.11 27.75
N GLY A 141 -11.11 10.84 26.98
CA GLY A 141 -10.86 12.23 26.62
C GLY A 141 -9.51 12.41 25.89
N ILE A 142 -9.23 11.55 24.91
CA ILE A 142 -8.00 11.60 24.12
C ILE A 142 -8.16 12.67 23.04
N THR A 143 -7.26 13.65 23.00
CA THR A 143 -7.23 14.71 21.98
C THR A 143 -5.91 14.76 21.24
N GLY A 144 -4.88 14.06 21.74
CA GLY A 144 -3.55 14.02 21.12
C GLY A 144 -2.60 13.09 21.87
N TRP A 145 -1.32 13.26 21.59
CA TRP A 145 -0.27 12.36 22.06
C TRP A 145 -0.08 12.37 23.58
N GLU A 146 -0.17 13.56 24.20
CA GLU A 146 -0.02 13.70 25.66
C GLU A 146 -1.13 12.95 26.42
N ASP A 147 -2.36 12.91 25.87
CA ASP A 147 -3.44 12.15 26.46
C ASP A 147 -3.22 10.65 26.32
N ALA A 148 -2.70 10.19 25.19
CA ALA A 148 -2.33 8.78 24.97
C ALA A 148 -1.18 8.34 25.91
N ALA A 149 -0.35 9.28 26.35
CA ALA A 149 0.76 9.04 27.28
C ALA A 149 0.34 9.01 28.75
N ARG A 150 -0.91 9.33 29.11
CA ARG A 150 -1.38 9.35 30.51
C ARG A 150 -1.40 7.94 31.11
N PRO A 151 -1.04 7.79 32.38
CA PRO A 151 -1.18 6.50 33.08
C PRO A 151 -2.63 5.97 33.01
N GLY A 152 -2.78 4.66 32.79
CA GLY A 152 -4.07 4.00 32.71
C GLY A 152 -4.80 4.14 31.36
N VAL A 153 -4.15 4.69 30.34
CA VAL A 153 -4.57 4.58 28.95
C VAL A 153 -3.89 3.37 28.31
N GLU A 154 -4.66 2.50 27.71
CA GLU A 154 -4.12 1.33 26.99
C GLU A 154 -3.97 1.65 25.51
N VAL A 155 -2.74 1.56 24.99
CA VAL A 155 -2.37 1.88 23.61
C VAL A 155 -2.09 0.61 22.83
N LEU A 156 -2.46 0.62 21.55
CA LEU A 156 -2.09 -0.39 20.55
C LEU A 156 -1.36 0.27 19.40
N TYR A 157 -0.33 -0.37 18.91
CA TYR A 157 0.26 -0.18 17.60
C TYR A 157 1.05 -1.44 17.19
N PRO A 158 1.29 -1.68 15.89
CA PRO A 158 1.97 -2.91 15.47
C PRO A 158 3.46 -2.89 15.80
N ASN A 159 4.15 -4.02 15.62
CA ASN A 159 5.56 -4.16 15.96
C ASN A 159 6.47 -3.57 14.85
N PRO A 160 7.31 -2.56 15.14
CA PRO A 160 8.23 -1.97 14.16
C PRO A 160 9.25 -2.95 13.55
N LYS A 161 9.53 -4.07 14.21
CA LYS A 161 10.41 -5.13 13.66
C LYS A 161 9.79 -5.89 12.49
N THR A 162 8.48 -5.80 12.29
CA THR A 162 7.76 -6.49 11.22
C THR A 162 6.96 -5.55 10.33
N SER A 163 6.40 -4.49 10.90
CA SER A 163 5.45 -3.58 10.26
C SER A 163 6.09 -2.23 9.96
N GLY A 164 6.13 -1.85 8.69
CA GLY A 164 6.49 -0.50 8.29
C GLY A 164 5.49 0.55 8.81
N GLY A 165 4.20 0.19 8.92
CA GLY A 165 3.20 1.05 9.57
C GLY A 165 3.58 1.42 10.99
N ALA A 166 4.08 0.45 11.76
CA ALA A 166 4.56 0.70 13.11
C ALA A 166 5.79 1.61 13.17
N MET A 167 6.65 1.57 12.17
CA MET A 167 7.76 2.53 12.08
C MET A 167 7.23 3.94 11.91
N TRP A 168 6.22 4.14 11.05
CA TRP A 168 5.52 5.41 10.91
C TRP A 168 4.87 5.86 12.23
N ASP A 169 4.22 4.94 12.97
CA ASP A 169 3.57 5.24 14.25
C ASP A 169 4.60 5.74 15.29
N VAL A 170 5.73 5.05 15.43
CA VAL A 170 6.81 5.45 16.34
C VAL A 170 7.45 6.78 15.90
N ILE A 171 7.67 6.97 14.61
CA ILE A 171 8.20 8.23 14.04
C ILE A 171 7.23 9.38 14.33
N ALA A 172 5.91 9.14 14.20
CA ALA A 172 4.91 10.16 14.52
C ALA A 172 4.96 10.59 15.99
N ILE A 173 5.08 9.63 16.91
CA ILE A 173 5.21 9.90 18.35
C ILE A 173 6.49 10.69 18.65
N TYR A 174 7.63 10.23 18.14
CA TYR A 174 8.92 10.89 18.33
C TYR A 174 8.94 12.30 17.74
N GLY A 175 8.52 12.45 16.47
CA GLY A 175 8.46 13.75 15.81
C GLY A 175 7.46 14.70 16.46
N ALA A 176 6.33 14.20 16.98
CA ALA A 176 5.40 15.00 17.76
C ALA A 176 6.06 15.55 19.04
N GLY A 177 6.83 14.73 19.75
CA GLY A 177 7.60 15.18 20.92
C GLY A 177 8.59 16.30 20.60
N LEU A 178 9.31 16.18 19.45
CA LEU A 178 10.18 17.24 18.96
C LEU A 178 9.42 18.54 18.65
N LYS A 179 8.26 18.45 17.97
CA LYS A 179 7.42 19.62 17.63
C LYS A 179 6.80 20.25 18.87
N LEU A 180 6.36 19.47 19.86
CA LEU A 180 5.85 19.98 21.14
C LEU A 180 6.92 20.76 21.90
N ALA A 181 8.15 20.25 21.96
CA ALA A 181 9.28 20.90 22.60
C ALA A 181 9.67 22.24 21.94
N GLN A 182 9.38 22.39 20.65
CA GLN A 182 9.63 23.62 19.88
C GLN A 182 8.53 24.67 20.08
N GLN A 183 7.40 24.32 20.71
CA GLN A 183 6.36 25.29 21.05
C GLN A 183 6.80 26.11 22.27
N PRO A 184 6.94 27.41 22.16
CA PRO A 184 7.46 28.19 23.27
C PRO A 184 6.43 28.33 24.40
N ALA A 185 6.61 27.58 25.47
CA ALA A 185 5.88 27.81 26.71
C ALA A 185 6.29 29.16 27.37
N ALA A 186 7.44 29.74 26.97
CA ALA A 186 8.00 30.98 27.49
C ALA A 186 8.77 31.79 26.43
N GLY A 187 8.37 31.73 25.14
CA GLY A 187 8.92 32.62 24.11
C GLY A 187 10.23 32.15 23.43
N LYS A 188 10.83 31.04 23.85
CA LYS A 188 12.01 30.46 23.18
C LYS A 188 11.82 28.95 22.94
N PRO A 189 12.10 28.45 21.72
CA PRO A 189 12.17 27.00 21.48
C PRO A 189 13.18 26.33 22.39
N ALA A 190 12.93 25.08 22.78
CA ALA A 190 13.88 24.29 23.51
C ALA A 190 15.17 24.05 22.70
N ALA A 191 16.31 23.94 23.39
CA ALA A 191 17.55 23.50 22.74
C ALA A 191 17.37 22.08 22.15
N PRO A 192 18.08 21.72 21.07
CA PRO A 192 17.91 20.44 20.39
C PRO A 192 17.99 19.22 21.32
N GLU A 193 18.89 19.22 22.27
CA GLU A 193 19.09 18.13 23.23
C GLU A 193 17.91 18.01 24.21
N VAL A 194 17.31 19.14 24.60
CA VAL A 194 16.12 19.19 25.47
C VAL A 194 14.90 18.71 24.68
N ALA A 195 14.77 19.14 23.41
CA ALA A 195 13.69 18.69 22.55
C ALA A 195 13.77 17.17 22.31
N GLU A 196 14.95 16.63 22.08
CA GLU A 196 15.15 15.19 21.93
C GLU A 196 14.82 14.43 23.23
N ALA A 197 15.24 14.93 24.39
CA ALA A 197 14.90 14.30 25.67
C ALA A 197 13.39 14.27 25.92
N GLN A 198 12.66 15.34 25.56
CA GLN A 198 11.19 15.39 25.64
C GLN A 198 10.53 14.43 24.65
N ALA A 199 11.08 14.29 23.45
CA ALA A 199 10.57 13.32 22.46
C ALA A 199 10.76 11.88 22.93
N ILE A 200 11.90 11.57 23.56
CA ILE A 200 12.17 10.25 24.17
C ILE A 200 11.25 10.00 25.37
N ASP A 201 10.99 11.01 26.20
CA ASP A 201 10.06 10.90 27.31
C ASP A 201 8.64 10.59 26.84
N LEU A 202 8.12 11.33 25.85
CA LEU A 202 6.79 11.07 25.27
C LEU A 202 6.71 9.66 24.71
N LEU A 203 7.71 9.24 23.92
CA LEU A 203 7.80 7.88 23.37
C LEU A 203 7.82 6.83 24.49
N THR A 204 8.57 7.06 25.57
CA THR A 204 8.67 6.14 26.70
C THR A 204 7.33 6.02 27.44
N ARG A 205 6.64 7.14 27.68
CA ARG A 205 5.33 7.14 28.36
C ARG A 205 4.28 6.42 27.53
N ILE A 206 4.23 6.65 26.23
CA ILE A 206 3.30 5.95 25.32
C ILE A 206 3.68 4.46 25.26
N GLN A 207 4.97 4.12 25.10
CA GLN A 207 5.42 2.71 25.02
C GLN A 207 5.08 1.94 26.29
N ARG A 208 5.13 2.57 27.47
CA ARG A 208 4.71 1.96 28.75
C ARG A 208 3.23 1.59 28.76
N ASN A 209 2.42 2.33 28.02
CA ASN A 209 0.97 2.12 27.89
C ASN A 209 0.63 1.07 26.82
N VAL A 210 1.59 0.60 26.02
CA VAL A 210 1.35 -0.36 24.95
C VAL A 210 1.02 -1.74 25.50
N ARG A 211 -0.17 -2.23 25.19
CA ARG A 211 -0.68 -3.54 25.63
C ARG A 211 -0.24 -4.67 24.70
N ILE A 212 -0.31 -4.45 23.41
CA ILE A 212 -0.02 -5.45 22.38
C ILE A 212 0.66 -4.75 21.19
N MET A 213 1.67 -5.39 20.62
CA MET A 213 2.28 -5.05 19.35
C MET A 213 2.04 -6.19 18.37
N ASP A 214 0.96 -6.09 17.57
CA ASP A 214 0.62 -7.07 16.55
C ASP A 214 1.64 -7.07 15.40
N LYS A 215 1.60 -8.08 14.52
CA LYS A 215 2.57 -8.22 13.42
C LYS A 215 2.39 -7.17 12.32
N SER A 216 1.18 -6.65 12.14
CA SER A 216 0.84 -5.69 11.07
C SER A 216 -0.21 -4.68 11.53
N GLY A 217 -0.30 -3.53 10.83
CA GLY A 217 -1.34 -2.52 11.09
C GLY A 217 -2.75 -3.10 11.02
N ARG A 218 -3.02 -3.96 10.02
CA ARG A 218 -4.32 -4.63 9.87
C ARG A 218 -4.67 -5.51 11.07
N GLU A 219 -3.70 -6.24 11.62
CA GLU A 219 -3.91 -7.06 12.82
C GLU A 219 -4.19 -6.20 14.04
N SER A 220 -3.45 -5.08 14.23
CA SER A 220 -3.69 -4.15 15.34
C SER A 220 -5.09 -3.54 15.28
N VAL A 221 -5.58 -3.15 14.11
CA VAL A 221 -6.97 -2.68 13.97
C VAL A 221 -7.95 -3.80 14.33
N THR A 222 -7.71 -5.03 13.91
CA THR A 222 -8.56 -6.17 14.28
C THR A 222 -8.57 -6.42 15.79
N THR A 223 -7.41 -6.33 16.43
CA THR A 223 -7.26 -6.45 17.89
C THR A 223 -8.03 -5.32 18.60
N PHE A 224 -7.91 -4.09 18.11
CA PHE A 224 -8.67 -2.95 18.61
C PHE A 224 -10.19 -3.17 18.44
N GLU A 225 -10.65 -3.60 17.26
CA GLU A 225 -12.07 -3.88 17.02
C GLU A 225 -12.66 -4.98 17.91
N ARG A 226 -11.82 -5.90 18.42
CA ARG A 226 -12.20 -6.91 19.41
C ARG A 226 -12.29 -6.39 20.85
N GLY A 227 -12.07 -5.10 21.06
CA GLY A 227 -12.25 -4.46 22.35
C GLY A 227 -10.96 -4.30 23.19
N VAL A 228 -9.78 -4.63 22.65
CA VAL A 228 -8.50 -4.45 23.35
C VAL A 228 -8.01 -3.00 23.20
N GLY A 229 -7.52 -2.40 24.27
CA GLY A 229 -6.97 -1.04 24.30
C GLY A 229 -8.00 0.07 24.25
N ASP A 230 -7.61 1.26 24.67
CA ASP A 230 -8.40 2.49 24.60
C ASP A 230 -8.11 3.29 23.34
N VAL A 231 -6.86 3.22 22.86
CA VAL A 231 -6.33 3.97 21.73
C VAL A 231 -5.55 3.04 20.79
N ILE A 232 -5.79 3.18 19.50
CA ILE A 232 -4.92 2.61 18.47
C ILE A 232 -4.19 3.72 17.75
N VAL A 233 -2.86 3.60 17.59
CA VAL A 233 -2.06 4.44 16.72
C VAL A 233 -1.93 3.72 15.37
N THR A 234 -2.35 4.35 14.29
CA THR A 234 -2.34 3.76 12.96
C THR A 234 -2.54 4.81 11.86
N TYR A 235 -2.60 4.39 10.62
CA TYR A 235 -2.91 5.25 9.48
C TYR A 235 -4.35 5.76 9.51
N GLU A 236 -4.55 7.03 9.14
CA GLU A 236 -5.89 7.62 8.98
C GLU A 236 -6.75 6.80 8.02
N ASN A 237 -6.20 6.38 6.88
CA ASN A 237 -6.92 5.58 5.89
C ASN A 237 -7.27 4.15 6.33
N GLU A 238 -6.67 3.62 7.41
CA GLU A 238 -7.14 2.38 8.04
C GLU A 238 -8.43 2.60 8.83
N LEU A 239 -8.62 3.77 9.40
CA LEU A 239 -9.74 4.09 10.26
C LEU A 239 -10.95 4.66 9.49
N LEU A 240 -10.71 5.53 8.50
CA LEU A 240 -11.76 6.25 7.77
C LEU A 240 -12.82 5.35 7.14
N PRO A 241 -12.48 4.30 6.36
CA PRO A 241 -13.48 3.41 5.78
C PRO A 241 -14.30 2.67 6.83
N ARG A 242 -13.70 2.36 7.96
CA ARG A 242 -14.34 1.63 9.07
C ARG A 242 -15.33 2.50 9.80
N VAL A 243 -14.98 3.75 10.10
CA VAL A 243 -15.89 4.72 10.70
C VAL A 243 -17.05 5.01 9.75
N LYS A 244 -16.78 5.16 8.45
CA LYS A 244 -17.82 5.26 7.42
C LYS A 244 -18.78 4.06 7.45
N ASN A 245 -18.27 2.87 7.74
CA ASN A 245 -19.03 1.64 7.92
C ASN A 245 -19.51 1.44 9.38
N GLN A 246 -19.66 2.51 10.14
CA GLN A 246 -20.27 2.56 11.48
C GLN A 246 -19.55 1.70 12.54
N ARG A 247 -18.25 1.47 12.41
CA ARG A 247 -17.48 0.85 13.50
C ARG A 247 -17.46 1.77 14.73
N PRO A 248 -17.50 1.21 15.96
CA PRO A 248 -17.76 1.97 17.19
C PRO A 248 -16.49 2.64 17.73
N TYR A 249 -15.85 3.50 16.94
CA TYR A 249 -14.72 4.33 17.38
C TYR A 249 -14.69 5.65 16.61
N GLU A 250 -13.88 6.58 17.08
CA GLU A 250 -13.69 7.92 16.53
C GLU A 250 -12.23 8.10 16.12
N ILE A 251 -11.98 9.04 15.22
CA ILE A 251 -10.65 9.34 14.69
C ILE A 251 -10.22 10.70 15.23
N ILE A 252 -9.05 10.72 15.85
CA ILE A 252 -8.34 11.93 16.25
C ILE A 252 -7.09 12.04 15.38
N VAL A 253 -6.99 13.10 14.59
CA VAL A 253 -5.75 13.45 13.90
C VAL A 253 -5.01 14.45 14.79
N PRO A 254 -3.90 14.06 15.42
CA PRO A 254 -3.16 14.96 16.30
C PRO A 254 -2.64 16.18 15.51
N PRO A 255 -2.55 17.37 16.13
CA PRO A 255 -1.94 18.55 15.50
C PRO A 255 -0.53 18.26 14.96
N GLN A 256 0.27 17.51 15.72
CA GLN A 256 1.61 17.04 15.36
C GLN A 256 1.50 15.63 14.82
N THR A 257 1.69 15.44 13.53
CA THR A 257 1.74 14.10 12.94
C THR A 257 2.63 14.09 11.70
N VAL A 258 2.99 12.90 11.24
CA VAL A 258 3.88 12.71 10.10
C VAL A 258 3.07 12.49 8.81
N TRP A 259 3.55 13.09 7.72
CA TRP A 259 3.11 12.76 6.37
C TRP A 259 3.68 11.42 5.95
N ILE A 260 2.81 10.49 5.65
CA ILE A 260 3.13 9.13 5.19
C ILE A 260 3.10 9.09 3.67
N GLU A 261 4.10 8.46 3.08
CA GLU A 261 4.16 8.17 1.64
C GLU A 261 4.51 6.70 1.44
N ASN A 262 3.82 6.05 0.52
CA ASN A 262 3.96 4.62 0.27
C ASN A 262 4.44 4.38 -1.16
N PRO A 263 5.58 3.70 -1.34
CA PRO A 263 6.18 3.45 -2.64
C PRO A 263 5.64 2.20 -3.33
N ALA A 264 5.81 2.18 -4.66
CA ALA A 264 5.70 0.99 -5.50
C ALA A 264 6.91 0.88 -6.43
N ALA A 265 7.40 -0.34 -6.64
CA ALA A 265 8.50 -0.61 -7.56
C ALA A 265 8.33 -1.96 -8.24
N VAL A 266 8.79 -2.06 -9.48
CA VAL A 266 9.00 -3.34 -10.17
C VAL A 266 10.19 -4.05 -9.54
N VAL A 267 10.07 -5.34 -9.29
CA VAL A 267 11.19 -6.19 -8.85
C VAL A 267 11.80 -6.82 -10.10
N ASP A 268 12.73 -6.08 -10.73
CA ASP A 268 13.26 -6.37 -12.08
C ASP A 268 13.64 -7.83 -12.27
N LYS A 269 14.42 -8.39 -11.33
CA LYS A 269 14.92 -9.76 -11.43
C LYS A 269 13.82 -10.81 -11.53
N TYR A 270 12.68 -10.59 -10.90
CA TYR A 270 11.56 -11.54 -10.91
C TYR A 270 10.63 -11.27 -12.09
N ALA A 271 10.34 -10.00 -12.39
CA ALA A 271 9.56 -9.63 -13.56
C ALA A 271 10.22 -10.11 -14.87
N ASP A 272 11.54 -9.99 -14.99
CA ASP A 272 12.31 -10.51 -16.13
C ASP A 272 12.26 -12.03 -16.20
N ARG A 273 12.42 -12.73 -15.08
CA ARG A 273 12.31 -14.19 -15.00
C ARG A 273 10.96 -14.69 -15.48
N HIS A 274 9.89 -14.04 -15.07
CA HIS A 274 8.51 -14.39 -15.46
C HIS A 274 8.13 -13.84 -16.83
N LYS A 275 8.99 -13.03 -17.47
CA LYS A 275 8.74 -12.36 -18.76
C LYS A 275 7.50 -11.46 -18.72
N VAL A 276 7.34 -10.73 -17.61
CA VAL A 276 6.19 -9.83 -17.35
C VAL A 276 6.64 -8.40 -17.03
N THR A 277 7.87 -8.02 -17.39
CA THR A 277 8.43 -6.69 -17.11
C THR A 277 7.52 -5.58 -17.66
N ASP A 278 7.03 -5.71 -18.89
CA ASP A 278 6.10 -4.76 -19.50
C ASP A 278 4.75 -4.65 -18.75
N VAL A 279 4.23 -5.76 -18.23
CA VAL A 279 3.00 -5.78 -17.41
C VAL A 279 3.26 -5.12 -16.06
N ALA A 280 4.41 -5.44 -15.43
CA ALA A 280 4.79 -4.90 -14.12
C ALA A 280 5.00 -3.38 -14.19
N GLU A 281 5.72 -2.90 -15.21
CA GLU A 281 5.90 -1.46 -15.48
C GLU A 281 4.56 -0.77 -15.74
N ALA A 282 3.70 -1.37 -16.57
CA ALA A 282 2.37 -0.83 -16.84
C ALA A 282 1.50 -0.80 -15.58
N PHE A 283 1.61 -1.81 -14.70
CA PHE A 283 0.88 -1.82 -13.43
C PHE A 283 1.36 -0.70 -12.49
N VAL A 284 2.67 -0.54 -12.31
CA VAL A 284 3.21 0.56 -11.50
C VAL A 284 2.82 1.92 -12.08
N ALA A 285 2.90 2.10 -13.40
CA ALA A 285 2.43 3.32 -14.06
C ALA A 285 0.93 3.57 -13.84
N PHE A 286 0.10 2.51 -13.88
CA PHE A 286 -1.34 2.60 -13.63
C PHE A 286 -1.65 3.08 -12.20
N LEU A 287 -0.82 2.74 -11.20
CA LEU A 287 -1.00 3.19 -9.82
C LEU A 287 -0.91 4.73 -9.67
N HIS A 288 -0.20 5.41 -10.57
CA HIS A 288 -0.16 6.88 -10.63
C HIS A 288 -1.32 7.48 -11.46
N GLY A 289 -2.07 6.65 -12.16
CA GLY A 289 -3.17 7.07 -13.02
C GLY A 289 -4.44 7.44 -12.24
N PRO A 290 -5.36 8.18 -12.90
CA PRO A 290 -6.54 8.73 -12.23
C PRO A 290 -7.46 7.66 -11.64
N GLU A 291 -7.59 6.50 -12.26
CA GLU A 291 -8.45 5.41 -11.78
C GLU A 291 -7.95 4.83 -10.46
N ALA A 292 -6.64 4.56 -10.35
CA ALA A 292 -6.04 4.05 -9.12
C ALA A 292 -6.03 5.13 -8.01
N GLN A 293 -5.75 6.39 -8.36
CA GLN A 293 -5.76 7.50 -7.42
C GLN A 293 -7.18 7.77 -6.88
N ALA A 294 -8.21 7.64 -7.71
CA ALA A 294 -9.60 7.72 -7.26
C ALA A 294 -9.95 6.59 -6.28
N ALA A 295 -9.49 5.36 -6.53
CA ALA A 295 -9.69 4.23 -5.63
C ALA A 295 -8.99 4.43 -4.27
N PHE A 296 -7.77 4.96 -4.26
CA PHE A 296 -7.08 5.31 -3.03
C PHE A 296 -7.85 6.38 -2.24
N LEU A 297 -8.30 7.44 -2.90
CA LEU A 297 -9.07 8.52 -2.27
C LEU A 297 -10.39 8.01 -1.68
N GLU A 298 -11.12 7.13 -2.38
CA GLU A 298 -12.38 6.53 -1.91
C GLU A 298 -12.18 5.74 -0.61
N LEU A 299 -11.01 5.11 -0.46
CA LEU A 299 -10.63 4.33 0.72
C LEU A 299 -9.84 5.14 1.75
N GLY A 300 -9.89 6.47 1.66
CA GLY A 300 -9.40 7.37 2.70
C GLY A 300 -7.89 7.65 2.65
N PHE A 301 -7.20 7.27 1.58
CA PHE A 301 -5.83 7.75 1.36
C PHE A 301 -5.85 9.20 0.94
N ARG A 302 -4.85 9.96 1.37
CA ARG A 302 -4.69 11.35 0.97
C ARG A 302 -4.07 11.45 -0.43
N PRO A 303 -4.43 12.46 -1.23
CA PRO A 303 -3.73 12.74 -2.47
C PRO A 303 -2.24 12.97 -2.24
N LEU A 304 -1.40 12.50 -3.16
CA LEU A 304 0.06 12.73 -3.12
C LEU A 304 0.43 14.20 -3.25
N ASP A 305 -0.35 14.95 -4.01
CA ASP A 305 -0.21 16.40 -4.07
C ASP A 305 -0.82 17.04 -2.82
N SER A 306 0.03 17.65 -1.99
CA SER A 306 -0.38 18.32 -0.76
C SER A 306 -1.35 19.48 -1.00
N ALA A 307 -1.28 20.14 -2.16
CA ALA A 307 -2.22 21.19 -2.56
C ALA A 307 -3.62 20.59 -2.80
N ALA A 308 -3.70 19.42 -3.43
CA ALA A 308 -4.96 18.69 -3.61
C ALA A 308 -5.50 18.11 -2.28
N ALA A 309 -4.62 17.72 -1.36
CA ALA A 309 -5.01 17.27 -0.01
C ALA A 309 -5.66 18.38 0.83
N SER A 310 -5.34 19.64 0.55
CA SER A 310 -5.90 20.82 1.19
C SER A 310 -7.22 21.28 0.57
N SER A 311 -7.70 20.61 -0.48
CA SER A 311 -8.93 20.97 -1.17
C SER A 311 -10.16 20.78 -0.25
N PRO A 312 -11.11 21.74 -0.20
CA PRO A 312 -12.36 21.59 0.54
C PRO A 312 -13.18 20.35 0.15
N VAL A 313 -12.93 19.80 -1.03
CA VAL A 313 -13.62 18.61 -1.56
C VAL A 313 -13.18 17.33 -0.85
N THR A 314 -11.95 17.24 -0.34
CA THR A 314 -11.38 16.02 0.25
C THR A 314 -11.73 15.81 1.72
N LYS A 315 -12.16 16.87 2.43
CA LYS A 315 -12.59 16.86 3.85
C LYS A 315 -11.63 16.15 4.83
N PHE A 316 -10.34 16.07 4.50
CA PHE A 316 -9.35 15.56 5.45
C PHE A 316 -9.03 16.61 6.51
N PRO A 317 -8.96 16.25 7.80
CA PRO A 317 -8.43 17.14 8.82
C PRO A 317 -7.03 17.61 8.45
N GLN A 318 -6.74 18.90 8.65
CA GLN A 318 -5.43 19.47 8.36
C GLN A 318 -4.64 19.59 9.67
N PRO A 319 -3.61 18.76 9.89
CA PRO A 319 -2.73 18.89 11.05
C PRO A 319 -1.98 20.22 10.99
N THR A 320 -1.95 20.97 12.10
CA THR A 320 -1.32 22.29 12.13
C THR A 320 0.21 22.24 12.18
N GLN A 321 0.78 21.08 12.53
CA GLN A 321 2.21 20.81 12.61
C GLN A 321 2.54 19.47 11.94
N LEU A 322 2.11 19.35 10.69
CA LEU A 322 2.46 18.22 9.82
C LEU A 322 3.96 18.29 9.53
N PHE A 323 4.65 17.18 9.63
CA PHE A 323 6.08 17.06 9.30
C PHE A 323 6.35 15.86 8.41
N THR A 324 7.51 15.86 7.76
CA THR A 324 7.94 14.85 6.81
C THR A 324 9.16 14.09 7.33
N ILE A 325 9.47 12.97 6.70
CA ILE A 325 10.71 12.22 6.94
C ILE A 325 11.95 13.07 6.60
N ALA A 326 11.87 13.92 5.57
CA ALA A 326 12.95 14.80 5.19
C ALA A 326 13.33 15.79 6.32
N GLU A 327 12.34 16.32 7.04
CA GLU A 327 12.57 17.19 8.20
C GLU A 327 13.24 16.47 9.37
N LEU A 328 13.16 15.13 9.42
CA LEU A 328 13.81 14.29 10.42
C LEU A 328 15.17 13.72 9.95
N GLY A 329 15.68 14.20 8.82
CA GLY A 329 16.99 13.81 8.26
C GLY A 329 16.94 12.67 7.24
N GLY A 330 15.75 12.26 6.78
CA GLY A 330 15.56 11.18 5.80
C GLY A 330 15.50 9.78 6.43
N TRP A 331 15.13 8.78 5.61
CA TRP A 331 14.90 7.40 6.09
C TRP A 331 16.13 6.75 6.71
N ASP A 332 17.30 6.88 6.12
CA ASP A 332 18.52 6.24 6.63
C ASP A 332 18.86 6.74 8.03
N GLN A 333 18.77 8.06 8.24
CA GLN A 333 19.07 8.66 9.53
C GLN A 333 18.04 8.31 10.58
N ILE A 334 16.73 8.50 10.30
CA ILE A 334 15.67 8.28 11.29
C ILE A 334 15.52 6.80 11.64
N SER A 335 15.67 5.90 10.66
CA SER A 335 15.61 4.45 10.90
C SER A 335 16.74 3.99 11.81
N THR A 336 17.96 4.43 11.54
CA THR A 336 19.12 4.11 12.40
C THR A 336 18.92 4.67 13.80
N LYS A 337 18.48 5.93 13.91
CA LYS A 337 18.28 6.64 15.16
C LYS A 337 17.23 5.98 16.07
N LEU A 338 16.13 5.51 15.49
CA LEU A 338 15.02 4.94 16.27
C LEU A 338 15.10 3.41 16.39
N PHE A 339 15.39 2.70 15.29
CA PHE A 339 15.20 1.26 15.20
C PHE A 339 16.51 0.46 15.05
N GLY A 340 17.65 1.13 14.93
CA GLY A 340 18.97 0.47 14.95
C GLY A 340 19.18 -0.34 16.23
N ALA A 341 20.23 -1.18 16.28
CA ALA A 341 20.55 -2.00 17.46
C ALA A 341 20.72 -1.16 18.77
N GLN A 342 21.19 0.09 18.63
CA GLN A 342 21.30 1.06 19.70
C GLN A 342 20.29 2.21 19.57
N GLY A 343 19.22 1.99 18.80
CA GLY A 343 18.21 3.00 18.51
C GLY A 343 17.37 3.37 19.73
N LEU A 344 16.81 4.58 19.70
CA LEU A 344 16.08 5.14 20.85
C LEU A 344 14.85 4.28 21.20
N TRP A 345 14.03 3.89 20.22
CA TRP A 345 12.88 3.02 20.46
C TRP A 345 13.32 1.63 20.96
N THR A 346 14.40 1.06 20.40
CA THR A 346 14.93 -0.22 20.82
C THR A 346 15.31 -0.20 22.29
N LYS A 347 16.03 0.83 22.71
CA LYS A 347 16.40 1.03 24.14
C LYS A 347 15.20 1.21 25.04
N VAL A 348 14.22 2.03 24.62
CA VAL A 348 12.99 2.23 25.42
C VAL A 348 12.28 0.90 25.66
N VAL A 349 12.12 0.07 24.64
CA VAL A 349 11.48 -1.25 24.78
C VAL A 349 12.30 -2.18 25.69
N GLU A 350 13.63 -2.23 25.52
CA GLU A 350 14.51 -3.05 26.34
C GLU A 350 14.49 -2.63 27.82
N ASP A 351 14.49 -1.32 28.09
CA ASP A 351 14.49 -0.81 29.47
C ASP A 351 13.14 -1.00 30.19
N LEU A 352 12.03 -0.96 29.42
CA LEU A 352 10.71 -1.27 29.97
C LEU A 352 10.53 -2.77 30.23
N ALA A 353 11.18 -3.63 29.43
CA ALA A 353 11.13 -5.09 29.64
C ALA A 353 11.95 -5.58 30.86
N LYS A 354 12.88 -4.76 31.42
CA LYS A 354 13.68 -5.07 32.61
C LYS A 354 12.97 -4.73 33.92
N LYS A 355 11.85 -3.99 33.84
CA LYS A 355 11.06 -3.53 35.01
C LYS A 355 9.84 -4.39 35.22
#